data_e19dc4a7fc93332d31e287af69cd4015
#
_entry.id   e19dc4a7fc93332d31e287af69cd4015
#
_cell.length_a   1.000
_cell.length_b   1.000
_cell.length_c   1.000
_cell.angle_alpha   90.00
_cell.angle_beta   90.00
_cell.angle_gamma   90.00
#
_symmetry.space_group_name_H-M   'P 1'
#
loop_
_entity.id
_entity.type
_entity.pdbx_description
1 polymer ?
#
loop_
_entity_poly.entity_id
_entity_poly.type
_entity_poly.pdbx_seq_one_letter_code
_entity_poly.pdbx_strand_id
1 'polypeptide(L)'
;RMDGLGVAGALRELIEPGTDAEVPNALRAPVLQVAERLAALVEDTTGENDEDARTVSADSSSQTDDLPLCAVLIESRRRPRLVRHIGRALAHHLAAIPLGIIGVRGEPGRHDVGSAYRLAEVASSLTLDEWSDDARARLRGARVILVDDWTDSGWTLTVAASMLRRAGAAAVHPFVLAQR
;
A
#
# COMPACT_ATOMS: atom_id res chain seq x y z
N ARG A 1 0.85 2.72 -30.16
CA ARG A 1 0.05 3.71 -29.42
C ARG A 1 -1.12 2.97 -28.83
N MET A 2 -1.01 2.51 -27.58
CA MET A 2 -2.18 2.09 -26.82
C MET A 2 -2.90 3.39 -26.42
N ASP A 3 -4.16 3.49 -26.84
CA ASP A 3 -4.94 4.70 -26.71
C ASP A 3 -5.17 5.02 -25.23
N GLY A 4 -4.62 6.15 -24.76
CA GLY A 4 -4.85 6.63 -23.39
C GLY A 4 -6.34 6.77 -23.02
N LEU A 5 -7.22 6.84 -24.02
CA LEU A 5 -8.67 6.77 -23.88
C LEU A 5 -9.16 5.41 -23.38
N GLY A 6 -8.53 4.29 -23.80
CA GLY A 6 -8.90 2.94 -23.37
C GLY A 6 -8.56 2.69 -21.90
N VAL A 7 -7.38 3.14 -21.44
CA VAL A 7 -6.94 3.01 -20.04
C VAL A 7 -7.81 3.87 -19.12
N ALA A 8 -8.05 5.13 -19.47
CA ALA A 8 -8.87 6.05 -18.68
C ALA A 8 -10.35 5.60 -18.63
N GLY A 9 -10.89 5.06 -19.72
CA GLY A 9 -12.23 4.49 -19.76
C GLY A 9 -12.35 3.27 -18.84
N ALA A 10 -11.46 2.31 -18.99
CA ALA A 10 -11.43 1.09 -18.17
C ALA A 10 -11.24 1.40 -16.67
N LEU A 11 -10.41 2.39 -16.33
CA LEU A 11 -10.25 2.83 -14.94
C LEU A 11 -11.55 3.45 -14.40
N ARG A 12 -12.21 4.31 -15.20
CA ARG A 12 -13.47 4.94 -14.80
C ARG A 12 -14.56 3.90 -14.52
N GLU A 13 -14.73 2.94 -15.41
CA GLU A 13 -15.68 1.83 -15.22
C GLU A 13 -15.37 1.01 -13.97
N LEU A 14 -14.09 0.73 -13.71
CA LEU A 14 -13.66 -0.05 -12.56
C LEU A 14 -13.94 0.65 -11.22
N ILE A 15 -13.87 1.98 -11.19
CA ILE A 15 -14.09 2.78 -9.97
C ILE A 15 -15.51 3.32 -9.85
N GLU A 16 -16.42 3.00 -10.77
CA GLU A 16 -17.83 3.40 -10.66
C GLU A 16 -18.46 2.91 -9.34
N PRO A 17 -19.38 3.69 -8.73
CA PRO A 17 -20.11 3.28 -7.54
C PRO A 17 -20.85 1.95 -7.78
N GLY A 18 -20.66 1.01 -6.85
CA GLY A 18 -21.31 -0.30 -6.92
C GLY A 18 -20.55 -1.35 -7.75
N THR A 19 -19.44 -0.97 -8.40
CA THR A 19 -18.57 -1.92 -9.09
C THR A 19 -17.57 -2.55 -8.13
N ASP A 20 -17.50 -3.89 -8.09
CA ASP A 20 -16.47 -4.67 -7.42
C ASP A 20 -16.00 -5.79 -8.36
N ALA A 21 -15.14 -5.45 -9.29
CA ALA A 21 -14.64 -6.33 -10.33
C ALA A 21 -13.12 -6.51 -10.24
N GLU A 22 -12.61 -7.54 -10.88
CA GLU A 22 -11.17 -7.71 -11.05
C GLU A 22 -10.62 -6.68 -12.05
N VAL A 23 -9.32 -6.40 -11.96
CA VAL A 23 -8.63 -5.49 -12.87
C VAL A 23 -8.78 -6.00 -14.31
N PRO A 24 -9.40 -5.24 -15.22
CA PRO A 24 -9.56 -5.65 -16.61
C PRO A 24 -8.21 -5.71 -17.32
N ASN A 25 -8.12 -6.53 -18.36
CA ASN A 25 -6.87 -6.76 -19.11
C ASN A 25 -6.21 -5.45 -19.60
N ALA A 26 -7.03 -4.45 -19.98
CA ALA A 26 -6.54 -3.15 -20.43
C ALA A 26 -5.74 -2.38 -19.36
N LEU A 27 -5.98 -2.64 -18.06
CA LEU A 27 -5.29 -1.99 -16.94
C LEU A 27 -4.14 -2.81 -16.37
N ARG A 28 -4.00 -4.09 -16.71
CA ARG A 28 -2.96 -4.94 -16.12
C ARG A 28 -1.55 -4.40 -16.38
N ALA A 29 -1.20 -4.13 -17.62
CA ALA A 29 0.13 -3.62 -17.94
C ALA A 29 0.41 -2.24 -17.29
N PRO A 30 -0.48 -1.23 -17.37
CA PRO A 30 -0.29 0.02 -16.63
C PRO A 30 -0.12 -0.14 -15.12
N VAL A 31 -0.91 -1.00 -14.48
CA VAL A 31 -0.81 -1.29 -13.04
C VAL A 31 0.56 -1.87 -12.69
N LEU A 32 1.03 -2.86 -13.45
CA LEU A 32 2.34 -3.48 -13.23
C LEU A 32 3.49 -2.51 -13.48
N GLN A 33 3.42 -1.65 -14.51
CA GLN A 33 4.44 -0.62 -14.76
C GLN A 33 4.56 0.38 -13.59
N VAL A 34 3.43 0.76 -12.98
CA VAL A 34 3.46 1.63 -11.80
C VAL A 34 4.06 0.90 -10.61
N ALA A 35 3.75 -0.39 -10.44
CA ALA A 35 4.31 -1.21 -9.39
C ALA A 35 5.83 -1.39 -9.52
N GLU A 36 6.34 -1.62 -10.73
CA GLU A 36 7.79 -1.70 -11.00
C GLU A 36 8.52 -0.39 -10.67
N ARG A 37 7.92 0.75 -11.06
CA ARG A 37 8.48 2.06 -10.70
C ARG A 37 8.48 2.27 -9.18
N LEU A 38 7.42 1.84 -8.51
CA LEU A 38 7.35 1.92 -7.06
C LEU A 38 8.43 1.04 -6.41
N ALA A 39 8.64 -0.18 -6.89
CA ALA A 39 9.66 -1.08 -6.40
C ALA A 39 11.07 -0.47 -6.57
N ALA A 40 11.37 0.12 -7.73
CA ALA A 40 12.64 0.81 -7.97
C ALA A 40 12.85 2.00 -7.03
N LEU A 41 11.81 2.80 -6.77
CA LEU A 41 11.87 3.90 -5.77
C LEU A 41 12.10 3.39 -4.36
N VAL A 42 11.57 2.21 -4.04
CA VAL A 42 11.76 1.54 -2.74
C VAL A 42 13.22 1.13 -2.55
N GLU A 43 13.89 0.70 -3.62
CA GLU A 43 15.32 0.36 -3.62
C GLU A 43 16.20 1.60 -3.48
N ASP A 44 15.92 2.68 -4.20
CA ASP A 44 16.67 3.94 -4.17
C ASP A 44 16.61 4.65 -2.80
N THR A 45 15.45 4.62 -2.14
CA THR A 45 15.25 5.34 -0.85
C THR A 45 16.04 4.73 0.30
N THR A 46 16.52 3.51 0.17
CA THR A 46 17.41 2.87 1.16
C THR A 46 18.85 3.33 1.05
N GLY A 47 19.27 3.91 -0.09
CA GLY A 47 20.64 4.40 -0.31
C GLY A 47 20.92 5.82 0.20
N GLU A 48 19.92 6.68 0.34
CA GLU A 48 20.15 8.11 0.63
C GLU A 48 20.18 8.48 2.13
N ASN A 49 19.76 7.59 3.04
CA ASN A 49 19.71 7.91 4.48
C ASN A 49 21.03 7.71 5.23
N ASP A 50 22.14 7.37 4.56
CA ASP A 50 23.41 7.01 5.19
C ASP A 50 24.52 8.06 5.04
N GLU A 51 24.25 9.25 4.45
CA GLU A 51 25.30 10.28 4.30
C GLU A 51 25.54 11.12 5.55
N ASP A 52 24.57 11.23 6.48
CA ASP A 52 24.72 12.03 7.72
C ASP A 52 25.25 11.23 8.95
N ALA A 53 25.46 9.92 8.82
CA ALA A 53 25.93 9.06 9.92
C ALA A 53 27.38 8.57 9.78
N ARG A 54 28.20 9.21 8.93
CA ARG A 54 29.60 8.82 8.74
C ARG A 54 30.53 9.39 9.80
N THR A 55 30.39 8.92 11.02
CA THR A 55 31.50 8.82 11.95
C THR A 55 31.24 7.64 12.89
N VAL A 56 32.00 6.59 12.69
CA VAL A 56 32.30 5.39 13.49
C VAL A 56 31.94 4.08 12.79
N SER A 57 33.01 3.35 12.44
CA SER A 57 33.12 1.91 12.10
C SER A 57 32.86 1.50 10.65
N ALA A 58 33.99 1.35 9.95
CA ALA A 58 34.16 0.59 8.72
C ALA A 58 33.89 -0.91 9.02
N ASP A 59 32.67 -1.40 8.91
CA ASP A 59 32.35 -2.82 8.65
C ASP A 59 30.82 -3.08 8.49
N SER A 60 30.10 -2.26 7.75
CA SER A 60 28.66 -2.45 7.51
C SER A 60 28.26 -2.10 6.08
N SER A 61 29.10 -2.42 5.11
CA SER A 61 28.73 -2.35 3.70
C SER A 61 27.96 -3.63 3.33
N SER A 62 26.63 -3.56 3.19
CA SER A 62 25.74 -4.44 2.43
C SER A 62 24.51 -5.00 3.16
N GLN A 63 23.90 -4.32 4.15
CA GLN A 63 22.71 -4.85 4.84
C GLN A 63 21.36 -4.24 4.42
N THR A 64 21.33 -3.25 3.54
CA THR A 64 20.07 -2.58 3.13
C THR A 64 19.39 -3.23 1.92
N ASP A 65 20.12 -3.96 1.09
CA ASP A 65 19.56 -4.60 -0.14
C ASP A 65 18.77 -5.87 0.14
N ASP A 66 18.80 -6.40 1.35
CA ASP A 66 18.23 -7.71 1.70
C ASP A 66 16.94 -7.63 2.57
N LEU A 67 16.35 -6.44 2.72
CA LEU A 67 15.11 -6.31 3.48
C LEU A 67 13.93 -6.92 2.71
N PRO A 68 13.15 -7.82 3.32
CA PRO A 68 12.05 -8.47 2.62
C PRO A 68 11.00 -7.46 2.17
N LEU A 69 10.56 -7.59 0.92
CA LEU A 69 9.43 -6.84 0.39
C LEU A 69 8.13 -7.56 0.76
N CYS A 70 7.20 -6.83 1.36
CA CYS A 70 5.93 -7.36 1.80
C CYS A 70 4.76 -6.59 1.17
N ALA A 71 3.63 -7.27 0.99
CA ALA A 71 2.39 -6.65 0.53
C ALA A 71 1.34 -6.68 1.64
N VAL A 72 0.74 -5.52 1.90
CA VAL A 72 -0.35 -5.33 2.87
C VAL A 72 -1.50 -4.62 2.17
N LEU A 73 -2.71 -5.08 2.39
CA LEU A 73 -3.92 -4.50 1.82
C LEU A 73 -4.67 -3.69 2.88
N ILE A 74 -5.34 -2.63 2.48
CA ILE A 74 -6.38 -2.01 3.29
C ILE A 74 -7.72 -2.65 2.92
N GLU A 75 -8.51 -3.04 3.89
CA GLU A 75 -9.84 -3.58 3.64
C GLU A 75 -10.72 -2.55 2.95
N SER A 76 -11.19 -2.85 1.73
CA SER A 76 -12.19 -2.05 1.05
C SER A 76 -13.57 -2.68 1.23
N ARG A 77 -14.50 -1.95 1.82
CA ARG A 77 -15.90 -2.37 1.94
C ARG A 77 -16.68 -2.26 0.64
N ARG A 78 -16.24 -1.37 -0.23
CA ARG A 78 -16.90 -1.13 -1.52
C ARG A 78 -16.39 -2.05 -2.62
N ARG A 79 -15.07 -2.39 -2.59
CA ARG A 79 -14.41 -3.16 -3.64
C ARG A 79 -13.44 -4.22 -3.09
N PRO A 80 -13.93 -5.14 -2.22
CA PRO A 80 -13.07 -6.14 -1.60
C PRO A 80 -12.42 -7.09 -2.60
N ARG A 81 -13.12 -7.44 -3.70
CA ARG A 81 -12.57 -8.30 -4.76
C ARG A 81 -11.45 -7.59 -5.52
N LEU A 82 -11.67 -6.32 -5.86
CA LEU A 82 -10.69 -5.50 -6.57
C LEU A 82 -9.38 -5.38 -5.80
N VAL A 83 -9.44 -4.96 -4.53
CA VAL A 83 -8.25 -4.80 -3.68
C VAL A 83 -7.48 -6.12 -3.54
N ARG A 84 -8.19 -7.23 -3.30
CA ARG A 84 -7.55 -8.55 -3.21
C ARG A 84 -6.92 -8.99 -4.53
N HIS A 85 -7.56 -8.68 -5.67
CA HIS A 85 -7.01 -9.00 -6.99
C HIS A 85 -5.72 -8.20 -7.26
N ILE A 86 -5.73 -6.90 -6.99
CA ILE A 86 -4.54 -6.05 -7.13
C ILE A 86 -3.42 -6.54 -6.20
N GLY A 87 -3.72 -6.75 -4.93
CA GLY A 87 -2.72 -7.18 -3.95
C GLY A 87 -2.06 -8.51 -4.32
N ARG A 88 -2.81 -9.48 -4.82
CA ARG A 88 -2.25 -10.75 -5.31
C ARG A 88 -1.36 -10.54 -6.55
N ALA A 89 -1.83 -9.73 -7.50
CA ALA A 89 -1.08 -9.46 -8.72
C ALA A 89 0.24 -8.75 -8.41
N LEU A 90 0.23 -7.75 -7.53
CA LEU A 90 1.42 -7.02 -7.10
C LEU A 90 2.38 -7.93 -6.31
N ALA A 91 1.87 -8.70 -5.34
CA ALA A 91 2.68 -9.62 -4.56
C ALA A 91 3.38 -10.65 -5.45
N HIS A 92 2.66 -11.23 -6.42
CA HIS A 92 3.23 -12.18 -7.38
C HIS A 92 4.27 -11.53 -8.30
N HIS A 93 3.95 -10.34 -8.87
CA HIS A 93 4.80 -9.68 -9.86
C HIS A 93 6.12 -9.16 -9.23
N LEU A 94 6.06 -8.66 -8.01
CA LEU A 94 7.19 -8.09 -7.29
C LEU A 94 7.87 -9.08 -6.34
N ALA A 95 7.49 -10.36 -6.38
CA ALA A 95 7.94 -11.38 -5.44
C ALA A 95 7.77 -10.96 -3.95
N ALA A 96 6.77 -10.12 -3.67
CA ALA A 96 6.50 -9.62 -2.32
C ALA A 96 5.74 -10.66 -1.48
N ILE A 97 6.06 -10.73 -0.19
CA ILE A 97 5.41 -11.64 0.75
C ILE A 97 4.05 -11.05 1.15
N PRO A 98 2.91 -11.72 0.89
CA PRO A 98 1.62 -11.23 1.37
C PRO A 98 1.53 -11.41 2.89
N LEU A 99 1.38 -10.31 3.66
CA LEU A 99 1.29 -10.37 5.12
C LEU A 99 -0.15 -10.43 5.62
N GLY A 100 -1.06 -9.66 5.02
CA GLY A 100 -2.43 -9.62 5.50
C GLY A 100 -3.20 -8.37 5.05
N ILE A 101 -4.33 -8.16 5.71
CA ILE A 101 -5.24 -7.06 5.45
C ILE A 101 -5.36 -6.22 6.71
N ILE A 102 -5.24 -4.91 6.60
CA ILE A 102 -5.63 -3.97 7.65
C ILE A 102 -7.15 -3.90 7.66
N GLY A 103 -7.76 -4.37 8.72
CA GLY A 103 -9.22 -4.35 8.87
C GLY A 103 -9.75 -2.94 9.11
N VAL A 104 -11.01 -2.69 8.70
CA VAL A 104 -11.73 -1.42 8.91
C VAL A 104 -12.94 -1.67 9.80
N ARG A 105 -12.90 -1.20 11.05
CA ARG A 105 -13.99 -1.29 12.04
C ARG A 105 -14.92 -0.09 11.96
N GLY A 106 -16.14 -0.25 12.48
CA GLY A 106 -17.14 0.82 12.58
C GLY A 106 -17.87 1.08 11.26
N GLU A 107 -18.75 2.07 11.23
CA GLU A 107 -19.46 2.51 10.01
C GLU A 107 -18.59 3.53 9.22
N PRO A 108 -18.85 3.68 7.91
CA PRO A 108 -18.18 4.72 7.11
C PRO A 108 -18.44 6.10 7.72
N GLY A 109 -17.35 6.84 7.95
CA GLY A 109 -17.43 8.17 8.54
C GLY A 109 -18.19 9.19 7.69
N ARG A 110 -18.66 10.26 8.33
CA ARG A 110 -19.36 11.36 7.66
C ARG A 110 -18.37 12.21 6.89
N HIS A 111 -18.69 12.53 5.64
CA HIS A 111 -17.83 13.29 4.74
C HIS A 111 -17.78 14.80 5.02
N ASP A 112 -18.66 15.32 5.87
CA ASP A 112 -18.91 16.74 6.16
C ASP A 112 -18.22 17.26 7.45
N VAL A 113 -17.32 16.44 8.04
CA VAL A 113 -16.59 16.77 9.26
C VAL A 113 -15.17 17.27 8.98
N GLY A 114 -14.66 18.15 9.88
CA GLY A 114 -13.31 18.71 9.74
C GLY A 114 -12.19 17.68 9.73
N SER A 115 -11.04 18.05 9.14
CA SER A 115 -9.90 17.14 8.91
C SER A 115 -9.39 16.44 10.18
N ALA A 116 -9.37 17.16 11.32
CA ALA A 116 -8.92 16.58 12.61
C ALA A 116 -9.87 15.48 13.10
N TYR A 117 -11.17 15.66 12.95
CA TYR A 117 -12.16 14.66 13.32
C TYR A 117 -12.06 13.44 12.42
N ARG A 118 -11.92 13.65 11.10
CA ARG A 118 -11.74 12.58 10.13
C ARG A 118 -10.48 11.75 10.40
N LEU A 119 -9.37 12.41 10.76
CA LEU A 119 -8.13 11.72 11.14
C LEU A 119 -8.34 10.84 12.37
N ALA A 120 -8.99 11.35 13.42
CA ALA A 120 -9.27 10.58 14.63
C ALA A 120 -10.18 9.38 14.35
N GLU A 121 -11.20 9.55 13.52
CA GLU A 121 -12.11 8.51 13.09
C GLU A 121 -11.38 7.40 12.32
N VAL A 122 -10.56 7.75 11.33
CA VAL A 122 -9.75 6.79 10.58
C VAL A 122 -8.77 6.07 11.53
N ALA A 123 -8.11 6.81 12.43
CA ALA A 123 -7.15 6.23 13.38
C ALA A 123 -7.79 5.21 14.34
N SER A 124 -9.06 5.40 14.70
CA SER A 124 -9.79 4.46 15.55
C SER A 124 -10.43 3.29 14.79
N SER A 125 -10.60 3.42 13.48
CA SER A 125 -11.24 2.39 12.65
C SER A 125 -10.29 1.32 12.14
N LEU A 126 -9.01 1.64 11.92
CA LEU A 126 -8.04 0.68 11.37
C LEU A 126 -7.54 -0.28 12.45
N THR A 127 -7.37 -1.56 12.09
CA THR A 127 -6.92 -2.60 13.03
C THR A 127 -6.05 -3.66 12.36
N LEU A 128 -5.09 -4.20 13.15
CA LEU A 128 -4.27 -5.38 12.82
C LEU A 128 -4.65 -6.61 13.66
N ASP A 129 -5.81 -6.61 14.31
CA ASP A 129 -6.14 -7.64 15.30
C ASP A 129 -6.24 -9.06 14.71
N GLU A 130 -6.62 -9.17 13.44
CA GLU A 130 -6.71 -10.45 12.75
C GLU A 130 -5.35 -10.99 12.24
N TRP A 131 -4.27 -10.22 12.45
CA TRP A 131 -2.95 -10.63 12.02
C TRP A 131 -2.36 -11.71 12.93
N SER A 132 -1.83 -12.77 12.31
CA SER A 132 -1.08 -13.79 13.03
C SER A 132 0.25 -13.26 13.58
N ASP A 133 0.79 -13.94 14.59
CA ASP A 133 2.11 -13.61 15.14
C ASP A 133 3.22 -13.76 14.09
N ASP A 134 3.09 -14.72 13.15
CA ASP A 134 4.02 -14.88 12.03
C ASP A 134 3.99 -13.66 11.10
N ALA A 135 2.79 -13.15 10.73
CA ALA A 135 2.67 -11.94 9.92
C ALA A 135 3.30 -10.72 10.60
N ARG A 136 3.07 -10.58 11.92
CA ARG A 136 3.68 -9.51 12.72
C ARG A 136 5.20 -9.64 12.82
N ALA A 137 5.71 -10.85 12.94
CA ALA A 137 7.15 -11.11 12.96
C ALA A 137 7.81 -10.76 11.62
N ARG A 138 7.19 -11.15 10.50
CA ARG A 138 7.67 -10.83 9.13
C ARG A 138 7.60 -9.35 8.78
N LEU A 139 6.70 -8.59 9.41
CA LEU A 139 6.59 -7.15 9.21
C LEU A 139 7.82 -6.40 9.74
N ARG A 140 8.46 -6.91 10.80
CA ARG A 140 9.58 -6.22 11.42
C ARG A 140 10.78 -6.15 10.49
N GLY A 141 11.24 -4.94 10.23
CA GLY A 141 12.32 -4.67 9.29
C GLY A 141 11.92 -4.78 7.81
N ALA A 142 10.67 -5.13 7.48
CA ALA A 142 10.24 -5.26 6.10
C ALA A 142 9.97 -3.92 5.41
N ARG A 143 10.20 -3.87 4.11
CA ARG A 143 9.64 -2.85 3.21
C ARG A 143 8.24 -3.28 2.82
N VAL A 144 7.27 -2.39 2.89
CA VAL A 144 5.86 -2.71 2.68
C VAL A 144 5.28 -1.94 1.50
N ILE A 145 4.65 -2.62 0.57
CA ILE A 145 3.71 -2.02 -0.39
C ILE A 145 2.33 -2.07 0.24
N LEU A 146 1.77 -0.89 0.53
CA LEU A 146 0.44 -0.72 1.12
C LEU A 146 -0.57 -0.45 0.01
N VAL A 147 -1.49 -1.38 -0.23
CA VAL A 147 -2.42 -1.37 -1.37
C VAL A 147 -3.81 -0.95 -0.95
N ASP A 148 -4.37 0.02 -1.67
CA ASP A 148 -5.77 0.45 -1.57
C ASP A 148 -6.36 0.64 -2.99
N ASP A 149 -7.69 0.68 -3.14
CA ASP A 149 -8.35 0.91 -4.43
C ASP A 149 -8.48 2.40 -4.76
N TRP A 150 -8.74 3.23 -3.77
CA TRP A 150 -9.06 4.64 -3.94
C TRP A 150 -8.57 5.49 -2.78
N THR A 151 -8.08 6.69 -3.08
CA THR A 151 -7.81 7.70 -2.06
C THR A 151 -8.41 9.05 -2.43
N ASP A 152 -8.95 9.75 -1.44
CA ASP A 152 -9.42 11.15 -1.56
C ASP A 152 -8.42 12.07 -0.82
N SER A 153 -8.49 12.09 0.50
CA SER A 153 -7.63 12.95 1.35
C SER A 153 -6.30 12.30 1.73
N GLY A 154 -6.11 11.02 1.45
CA GLY A 154 -4.92 10.26 1.85
C GLY A 154 -4.85 9.86 3.33
N TRP A 155 -5.80 10.27 4.18
CA TRP A 155 -5.75 9.98 5.63
C TRP A 155 -5.69 8.49 5.94
N THR A 156 -6.45 7.65 5.22
CA THR A 156 -6.42 6.19 5.43
C THR A 156 -5.02 5.63 5.19
N LEU A 157 -4.38 6.02 4.09
CA LEU A 157 -3.01 5.61 3.76
C LEU A 157 -2.00 6.11 4.79
N THR A 158 -2.12 7.38 5.21
CA THR A 158 -1.22 7.98 6.21
C THR A 158 -1.30 7.26 7.55
N VAL A 159 -2.52 7.01 8.04
CA VAL A 159 -2.73 6.30 9.32
C VAL A 159 -2.28 4.85 9.22
N ALA A 160 -2.64 4.15 8.15
CA ALA A 160 -2.23 2.77 7.93
C ALA A 160 -0.69 2.64 7.84
N ALA A 161 -0.03 3.54 7.11
CA ALA A 161 1.43 3.57 7.03
C ALA A 161 2.06 3.83 8.41
N SER A 162 1.54 4.81 9.18
CA SER A 162 2.00 5.07 10.54
C SER A 162 1.82 3.86 11.47
N MET A 163 0.69 3.15 11.34
CA MET A 163 0.42 1.92 12.10
C MET A 163 1.45 0.83 11.77
N LEU A 164 1.72 0.57 10.50
CA LEU A 164 2.71 -0.41 10.06
C LEU A 164 4.13 -0.04 10.49
N ARG A 165 4.49 1.24 10.41
CA ARG A 165 5.79 1.74 10.90
C ARG A 165 5.96 1.51 12.41
N ARG A 166 4.93 1.81 13.19
CA ARG A 166 4.93 1.55 14.65
C ARG A 166 4.98 0.06 14.97
N ALA A 167 4.41 -0.79 14.12
CA ALA A 167 4.48 -2.25 14.26
C ALA A 167 5.83 -2.84 13.81
N GLY A 168 6.75 -2.00 13.29
CA GLY A 168 8.14 -2.38 13.00
C GLY A 168 8.52 -2.45 11.52
N ALA A 169 7.65 -2.02 10.59
CA ALA A 169 8.03 -1.94 9.17
C ALA A 169 9.19 -0.96 8.97
N ALA A 170 10.18 -1.30 8.16
CA ALA A 170 11.30 -0.44 7.82
C ALA A 170 10.91 0.72 6.89
N ALA A 171 10.01 0.45 5.94
CA ALA A 171 9.44 1.46 5.06
C ALA A 171 8.02 1.06 4.64
N VAL A 172 7.18 2.05 4.27
CA VAL A 172 5.83 1.80 3.75
C VAL A 172 5.61 2.68 2.53
N HIS A 173 5.28 2.05 1.42
CA HIS A 173 5.07 2.67 0.11
C HIS A 173 3.61 2.44 -0.32
N PRO A 174 2.78 3.50 -0.36
CA PRO A 174 1.39 3.35 -0.76
C PRO A 174 1.25 3.15 -2.26
N PHE A 175 0.35 2.26 -2.64
CA PHE A 175 -0.11 2.02 -3.99
C PHE A 175 -1.63 2.15 -4.05
N VAL A 176 -2.15 3.01 -4.93
CA VAL A 176 -3.58 3.19 -5.18
C VAL A 176 -3.88 3.18 -6.66
N LEU A 177 -5.04 2.68 -7.05
CA LEU A 177 -5.48 2.70 -8.45
C LEU A 177 -5.93 4.08 -8.90
N ALA A 178 -6.57 4.84 -8.03
CA ALA A 178 -7.08 6.15 -8.35
C ALA A 178 -7.08 7.10 -7.15
N GLN A 179 -6.92 8.38 -7.46
CA GLN A 179 -6.99 9.50 -6.52
C GLN A 179 -7.99 10.53 -7.06
N ARG A 180 -8.74 11.15 -6.15
CA ARG A 180 -9.62 12.27 -6.49
C ARG A 180 -8.86 13.59 -6.48
#